data_ea313ce1089abdcdb13fc1bf83f2071b
#
_entry.id   ea313ce1089abdcdb13fc1bf83f2071b
#
_cell.length_a   1.000
_cell.length_b   1.000
_cell.length_c   1.000
_cell.angle_alpha   90.00
_cell.angle_beta   90.00
_cell.angle_gamma   90.00
#
_symmetry.space_group_name_H-M   'P 1'
#
loop_
_entity.id
_entity.type
_entity.pdbx_description
1 polymer ?
#
loop_
_entity_poly.entity_id
_entity_poly.type
_entity_poly.pdbx_seq_one_letter_code
_entity_poly.pdbx_strand_id
1 'polypeptide(L)'
;MKLDGESRRKLSKRKDPESSAEFYLEKGYPIKALFVYLYTLINSNFEEWYLANPDADLNEFKMSFSNMSISGALYDLTKLNSISSEIIYKTSVEDNVKNVLAYAKEFDQDLYQRLTSDLALTKRLFETQGPDSSEHRKDLNCYSDFLHVFGSLYTDIFEEGNDFYKQMLDENLPQDIRSEVINGYIKYFNEKANGSELTLKDLAKELGFTDKKKYMKNPDMYKGITTQFYKGLRLLLTHQEHGISMDDVILVLGHDEVIRRLGLGL
;
A
#
# COMPACT_ATOMS: atom_id res chain seq x y z
N MET A 1 8.54 8.46 -25.96
CA MET A 1 7.60 9.62 -26.08
C MET A 1 6.68 9.63 -24.87
N LYS A 2 6.16 10.79 -24.47
CA LYS A 2 5.22 10.93 -23.35
C LYS A 2 3.99 11.68 -23.83
N LEU A 3 2.81 11.39 -23.24
CA LEU A 3 1.59 12.20 -23.46
C LEU A 3 1.74 13.54 -22.72
N ASP A 4 1.30 14.60 -23.37
CA ASP A 4 1.21 15.96 -22.83
C ASP A 4 -0.17 16.50 -23.27
N GLY A 5 -1.18 16.32 -22.43
CA GLY A 5 -2.56 16.40 -22.85
C GLY A 5 -2.89 15.37 -23.94
N GLU A 6 -3.43 15.82 -25.06
CA GLU A 6 -3.76 14.94 -26.21
C GLU A 6 -2.58 14.75 -27.18
N SER A 7 -1.46 15.47 -26.99
CA SER A 7 -0.30 15.44 -27.89
C SER A 7 0.80 14.50 -27.40
N ARG A 8 1.60 13.96 -28.34
CA ARG A 8 2.80 13.17 -28.04
C ARG A 8 4.03 14.05 -28.20
N ARG A 9 4.86 14.11 -27.17
CA ARG A 9 6.15 14.80 -27.23
C ARG A 9 7.30 13.87 -26.87
N LYS A 10 8.52 14.23 -27.28
CA LYS A 10 9.72 13.54 -26.82
C LYS A 10 9.95 13.82 -25.34
N LEU A 11 10.45 12.82 -24.60
CA LEU A 11 10.97 12.99 -23.25
C LEU A 11 12.13 14.01 -23.28
N SER A 12 12.20 14.86 -22.27
CA SER A 12 13.20 15.91 -22.12
C SER A 12 13.89 15.79 -20.77
N LYS A 13 15.20 15.61 -20.74
CA LYS A 13 15.99 15.54 -19.50
C LYS A 13 15.74 16.70 -18.53
N ARG A 14 15.31 17.87 -19.03
CA ARG A 14 15.04 19.04 -18.20
C ARG A 14 13.64 19.05 -17.59
N LYS A 15 12.67 18.38 -18.22
CA LYS A 15 11.24 18.41 -17.81
C LYS A 15 10.75 17.08 -17.28
N ASP A 16 11.42 15.99 -17.64
CA ASP A 16 10.99 14.62 -17.36
C ASP A 16 12.12 13.88 -16.62
N PRO A 17 12.16 13.90 -15.27
CA PRO A 17 13.16 13.18 -14.48
C PRO A 17 13.25 11.70 -14.87
N GLU A 18 12.13 11.10 -15.23
CA GLU A 18 12.00 9.72 -15.72
C GLU A 18 12.71 9.44 -17.05
N SER A 19 13.32 10.45 -17.66
CA SER A 19 14.22 10.24 -18.81
C SER A 19 15.64 9.85 -18.42
N SER A 20 16.00 9.90 -17.13
CA SER A 20 17.28 9.49 -16.55
C SER A 20 17.16 8.13 -15.87
N ALA A 21 18.22 7.32 -15.95
CA ALA A 21 18.29 6.06 -15.22
C ALA A 21 18.37 6.28 -13.69
N GLU A 22 19.01 7.37 -13.26
CA GLU A 22 19.15 7.74 -11.86
C GLU A 22 17.77 7.87 -11.18
N PHE A 23 16.79 8.46 -11.86
CA PHE A 23 15.42 8.58 -11.33
C PHE A 23 14.85 7.26 -10.81
N TYR A 24 15.05 6.17 -11.55
CA TYR A 24 14.50 4.85 -11.15
C TYR A 24 15.29 4.22 -10.01
N LEU A 25 16.59 4.47 -9.96
CA LEU A 25 17.43 4.00 -8.84
C LEU A 25 17.09 4.76 -7.56
N GLU A 26 16.98 6.10 -7.63
CA GLU A 26 16.59 6.96 -6.50
C GLU A 26 15.17 6.68 -5.99
N LYS A 27 14.27 6.21 -6.88
CA LYS A 27 12.94 5.73 -6.51
C LYS A 27 12.94 4.29 -5.99
N GLY A 28 14.02 3.55 -6.15
CA GLY A 28 14.10 2.17 -5.69
C GLY A 28 13.20 1.20 -6.48
N TYR A 29 13.05 1.40 -7.78
CA TYR A 29 12.40 0.41 -8.62
C TYR A 29 13.26 -0.86 -8.72
N PRO A 30 12.67 -2.08 -8.56
CA PRO A 30 13.39 -3.31 -8.82
C PRO A 30 13.99 -3.32 -10.24
N ILE A 31 15.26 -3.66 -10.37
CA ILE A 31 15.95 -3.69 -11.68
C ILE A 31 15.21 -4.60 -12.67
N LYS A 32 14.70 -5.76 -12.21
CA LYS A 32 13.88 -6.65 -13.04
C LYS A 32 12.65 -5.92 -13.61
N ALA A 33 11.99 -5.06 -12.83
CA ALA A 33 10.82 -4.30 -13.29
C ALA A 33 11.16 -3.33 -14.43
N LEU A 34 12.31 -2.67 -14.33
CA LEU A 34 12.80 -1.79 -15.40
C LEU A 34 13.08 -2.56 -16.69
N PHE A 35 13.73 -3.72 -16.61
CA PHE A 35 13.96 -4.54 -17.80
C PHE A 35 12.66 -5.06 -18.41
N VAL A 36 11.75 -5.61 -17.60
CA VAL A 36 10.43 -6.06 -18.08
C VAL A 36 9.71 -4.93 -18.78
N TYR A 37 9.67 -3.74 -18.16
CA TYR A 37 9.02 -2.57 -18.76
C TYR A 37 9.68 -2.14 -20.08
N LEU A 38 11.02 -2.07 -20.13
CA LEU A 38 11.74 -1.72 -21.35
C LEU A 38 11.48 -2.73 -22.48
N TYR A 39 11.47 -4.02 -22.19
CA TYR A 39 11.12 -5.04 -23.20
C TYR A 39 9.71 -4.84 -23.76
N THR A 40 8.71 -4.49 -22.91
CA THR A 40 7.35 -4.18 -23.41
C THR A 40 7.32 -2.95 -24.32
N LEU A 41 8.22 -1.99 -24.13
CA LEU A 41 8.32 -0.81 -24.99
C LEU A 41 9.02 -1.08 -26.33
N ILE A 42 9.97 -2.03 -26.33
CA ILE A 42 10.84 -2.29 -27.49
C ILE A 42 10.21 -3.32 -28.42
N ASN A 43 9.56 -4.35 -27.89
CA ASN A 43 9.12 -5.50 -28.66
C ASN A 43 7.66 -5.86 -28.36
N SER A 44 6.78 -5.79 -29.38
CA SER A 44 5.32 -5.89 -29.23
C SER A 44 4.81 -7.26 -28.77
N ASN A 45 5.59 -8.34 -28.94
CA ASN A 45 5.21 -9.68 -28.50
C ASN A 45 5.84 -10.08 -27.14
N PHE A 46 6.61 -9.18 -26.52
CA PHE A 46 7.23 -9.49 -25.23
C PHE A 46 6.19 -9.68 -24.12
N GLU A 47 5.16 -8.83 -24.08
CA GLU A 47 4.14 -8.89 -23.01
C GLU A 47 3.39 -10.23 -23.02
N GLU A 48 2.98 -10.71 -24.21
CA GLU A 48 2.35 -12.02 -24.35
C GLU A 48 3.29 -13.16 -23.93
N TRP A 49 4.56 -13.11 -24.38
CA TRP A 49 5.54 -14.09 -23.98
C TRP A 49 5.79 -14.08 -22.46
N TYR A 50 5.91 -12.91 -21.84
CA TYR A 50 6.16 -12.77 -20.40
C TYR A 50 5.00 -13.28 -19.55
N LEU A 51 3.75 -13.04 -19.99
CA LEU A 51 2.56 -13.58 -19.33
C LEU A 51 2.47 -15.11 -19.44
N ALA A 52 2.89 -15.66 -20.58
CA ALA A 52 2.92 -17.12 -20.79
C ALA A 52 4.10 -17.81 -20.07
N ASN A 53 5.14 -17.05 -19.70
CA ASN A 53 6.36 -17.60 -19.08
C ASN A 53 6.79 -16.75 -17.85
N PRO A 54 5.96 -16.68 -16.79
CA PRO A 54 6.16 -15.74 -15.69
C PRO A 54 7.44 -15.96 -14.88
N ASP A 55 7.96 -17.22 -14.88
CA ASP A 55 9.14 -17.63 -14.12
C ASP A 55 10.41 -17.75 -15.00
N ALA A 56 10.30 -17.50 -16.31
CA ALA A 56 11.43 -17.60 -17.23
C ALA A 56 12.45 -16.49 -16.99
N ASP A 57 13.71 -16.80 -17.27
CA ASP A 57 14.73 -15.76 -17.35
C ASP A 57 14.45 -14.84 -18.55
N LEU A 58 14.56 -13.53 -18.35
CA LEU A 58 14.32 -12.54 -19.42
C LEU A 58 15.24 -12.76 -20.63
N ASN A 59 16.41 -13.36 -20.44
CA ASN A 59 17.35 -13.73 -21.51
C ASN A 59 16.83 -14.84 -22.42
N GLU A 60 15.80 -15.58 -22.01
CA GLU A 60 15.18 -16.61 -22.86
C GLU A 60 14.27 -16.01 -23.94
N PHE A 61 13.85 -14.74 -23.74
CA PHE A 61 13.06 -14.04 -24.75
C PHE A 61 13.89 -13.75 -26.00
N LYS A 62 13.40 -14.25 -27.13
CA LYS A 62 14.02 -13.99 -28.43
C LYS A 62 13.48 -12.71 -29.04
N MET A 63 14.22 -11.62 -28.87
CA MET A 63 13.89 -10.34 -29.47
C MET A 63 13.93 -10.42 -31.00
N SER A 64 12.90 -9.86 -31.66
CA SER A 64 12.80 -9.77 -33.11
C SER A 64 12.71 -8.32 -33.56
N PHE A 65 13.57 -7.94 -34.51
CA PHE A 65 13.52 -6.59 -35.12
C PHE A 65 12.21 -6.32 -35.86
N SER A 66 11.52 -7.35 -36.40
CA SER A 66 10.24 -7.20 -37.08
C SER A 66 9.11 -6.77 -36.12
N ASN A 67 9.27 -7.03 -34.83
CA ASN A 67 8.29 -6.71 -33.80
C ASN A 67 8.63 -5.41 -33.03
N MET A 68 9.62 -4.66 -33.50
CA MET A 68 9.99 -3.37 -32.91
C MET A 68 9.16 -2.24 -33.50
N SER A 69 8.68 -1.32 -32.66
CA SER A 69 7.92 -0.15 -33.09
C SER A 69 8.83 0.89 -33.79
N ILE A 70 8.47 1.27 -35.02
CA ILE A 70 9.17 2.33 -35.79
C ILE A 70 8.81 3.73 -35.25
N SER A 71 7.60 3.89 -34.69
CA SER A 71 7.09 5.20 -34.26
C SER A 71 7.61 5.69 -32.90
N GLY A 72 8.44 4.93 -32.24
CA GLY A 72 8.90 5.18 -30.86
C GLY A 72 7.81 4.81 -29.81
N ALA A 73 8.27 4.22 -28.72
CA ALA A 73 7.40 3.76 -27.64
C ALA A 73 6.84 4.94 -26.84
N LEU A 74 5.59 4.79 -26.40
CA LEU A 74 4.96 5.71 -25.44
C LEU A 74 5.35 5.31 -24.02
N TYR A 75 6.00 6.24 -23.32
CA TYR A 75 6.33 6.07 -21.90
C TYR A 75 5.08 6.19 -21.06
N ASP A 76 4.86 5.22 -20.17
CA ASP A 76 3.75 5.16 -19.24
C ASP A 76 4.25 4.71 -17.86
N LEU A 77 4.28 5.65 -16.92
CA LEU A 77 4.71 5.40 -15.54
C LEU A 77 3.73 4.48 -14.80
N THR A 78 2.43 4.58 -15.12
CA THR A 78 1.40 3.72 -14.52
C THR A 78 1.66 2.25 -14.87
N LYS A 79 2.02 1.97 -16.13
CA LYS A 79 2.39 0.62 -16.55
C LYS A 79 3.66 0.13 -15.84
N LEU A 80 4.68 0.97 -15.68
CA LEU A 80 5.86 0.62 -14.90
C LEU A 80 5.51 0.32 -13.46
N ASN A 81 4.71 1.16 -12.80
CA ASN A 81 4.27 0.94 -11.43
C ASN A 81 3.54 -0.40 -11.27
N SER A 82 2.64 -0.73 -12.20
CA SER A 82 1.93 -2.01 -12.21
C SER A 82 2.87 -3.21 -12.35
N ILE A 83 3.87 -3.13 -13.23
CA ILE A 83 4.88 -4.19 -13.39
C ILE A 83 5.74 -4.30 -12.14
N SER A 84 6.14 -3.18 -11.57
CA SER A 84 7.00 -3.13 -10.38
C SER A 84 6.29 -3.68 -9.15
N SER A 85 5.06 -3.27 -8.91
CA SER A 85 4.26 -3.79 -7.79
C SER A 85 4.02 -5.30 -7.90
N GLU A 86 3.82 -5.83 -9.12
CA GLU A 86 3.71 -7.27 -9.36
C GLU A 86 5.02 -8.02 -9.03
N ILE A 87 6.16 -7.43 -9.37
CA ILE A 87 7.47 -8.03 -9.10
C ILE A 87 7.77 -8.00 -7.59
N ILE A 88 7.52 -6.88 -6.91
CA ILE A 88 7.67 -6.78 -5.44
C ILE A 88 6.75 -7.81 -4.76
N TYR A 89 5.50 -7.91 -5.20
CA TYR A 89 4.52 -8.88 -4.71
C TYR A 89 5.00 -10.34 -4.84
N LYS A 90 5.61 -10.72 -5.95
CA LYS A 90 6.14 -12.08 -6.20
C LYS A 90 7.50 -12.36 -5.56
N THR A 91 8.19 -11.32 -5.11
CA THR A 91 9.50 -11.44 -4.44
C THR A 91 9.29 -11.93 -3.01
N SER A 92 10.15 -12.85 -2.54
CA SER A 92 10.09 -13.34 -1.16
C SER A 92 10.20 -12.22 -0.14
N VAL A 93 9.65 -12.41 1.06
CA VAL A 93 9.75 -11.43 2.15
C VAL A 93 11.22 -11.14 2.47
N GLU A 94 12.06 -12.16 2.54
CA GLU A 94 13.49 -12.04 2.80
C GLU A 94 14.22 -11.20 1.75
N ASP A 95 13.93 -11.44 0.47
CA ASP A 95 14.54 -10.67 -0.62
C ASP A 95 13.99 -9.23 -0.68
N ASN A 96 12.72 -9.01 -0.41
CA ASN A 96 12.16 -7.66 -0.30
C ASN A 96 12.81 -6.87 0.84
N VAL A 97 12.98 -7.47 2.02
CA VAL A 97 13.71 -6.85 3.15
C VAL A 97 15.15 -6.53 2.74
N LYS A 98 15.87 -7.46 2.12
CA LYS A 98 17.22 -7.23 1.64
C LYS A 98 17.28 -6.07 0.62
N ASN A 99 16.34 -6.04 -0.32
CA ASN A 99 16.31 -5.03 -1.38
C ASN A 99 15.97 -3.65 -0.85
N VAL A 100 14.99 -3.52 0.06
CA VAL A 100 14.65 -2.22 0.67
C VAL A 100 15.79 -1.69 1.53
N LEU A 101 16.51 -2.56 2.26
CA LEU A 101 17.69 -2.17 3.03
C LEU A 101 18.83 -1.71 2.12
N ALA A 102 19.08 -2.40 1.00
CA ALA A 102 20.09 -1.99 0.03
C ALA A 102 19.76 -0.64 -0.57
N TYR A 103 18.51 -0.45 -1.00
CA TYR A 103 17.99 0.83 -1.49
C TYR A 103 18.18 1.94 -0.44
N ALA A 104 17.67 1.74 0.77
CA ALA A 104 17.68 2.76 1.81
C ALA A 104 19.11 3.13 2.23
N LYS A 105 20.02 2.17 2.29
CA LYS A 105 21.45 2.41 2.60
C LYS A 105 22.12 3.34 1.60
N GLU A 106 21.73 3.28 0.34
CA GLU A 106 22.33 4.08 -0.74
C GLU A 106 21.65 5.44 -0.90
N PHE A 107 20.31 5.48 -0.79
CA PHE A 107 19.53 6.65 -1.21
C PHE A 107 18.76 7.34 -0.06
N ASP A 108 18.50 6.67 1.08
CA ASP A 108 17.69 7.19 2.18
C ASP A 108 18.18 6.68 3.55
N GLN A 109 19.15 7.40 4.14
CA GLN A 109 19.77 7.00 5.41
C GLN A 109 18.78 7.01 6.59
N ASP A 110 17.79 7.89 6.59
CA ASP A 110 16.78 7.94 7.65
C ASP A 110 15.88 6.70 7.59
N LEU A 111 15.45 6.33 6.40
CA LEU A 111 14.75 5.06 6.17
C LEU A 111 15.63 3.87 6.58
N TYR A 112 16.91 3.86 6.20
CA TYR A 112 17.82 2.76 6.56
C TYR A 112 17.95 2.56 8.07
N GLN A 113 18.13 3.63 8.83
CA GLN A 113 18.20 3.58 10.28
C GLN A 113 16.88 3.06 10.88
N ARG A 114 15.75 3.51 10.37
CA ARG A 114 14.42 3.08 10.82
C ARG A 114 14.19 1.59 10.56
N LEU A 115 14.45 1.12 9.35
CA LEU A 115 14.30 -0.30 8.98
C LEU A 115 15.21 -1.22 9.82
N THR A 116 16.44 -0.78 10.10
CA THR A 116 17.41 -1.57 10.88
C THR A 116 17.16 -1.52 12.37
N SER A 117 16.52 -0.47 12.89
CA SER A 117 16.16 -0.38 14.32
C SER A 117 15.10 -1.41 14.73
N ASP A 118 14.20 -1.80 13.81
CA ASP A 118 13.22 -2.86 14.03
C ASP A 118 13.05 -3.72 12.76
N LEU A 119 14.00 -4.63 12.55
CA LEU A 119 13.95 -5.58 11.45
C LEU A 119 12.76 -6.54 11.55
N ALA A 120 12.30 -6.84 12.76
CA ALA A 120 11.15 -7.70 12.96
C ALA A 120 9.87 -7.03 12.46
N LEU A 121 9.69 -5.74 12.74
CA LEU A 121 8.60 -4.95 12.19
C LEU A 121 8.71 -4.85 10.67
N THR A 122 9.90 -4.53 10.14
CA THR A 122 10.15 -4.44 8.70
C THR A 122 9.74 -5.74 7.99
N LYS A 123 10.08 -6.89 8.55
CA LYS A 123 9.68 -8.20 8.03
C LYS A 123 8.16 -8.37 8.05
N ARG A 124 7.49 -8.13 9.20
CA ARG A 124 6.03 -8.22 9.31
C ARG A 124 5.31 -7.31 8.31
N LEU A 125 5.85 -6.13 8.00
CA LEU A 125 5.28 -5.23 7.00
C LEU A 125 5.31 -5.85 5.60
N PHE A 126 6.39 -6.54 5.22
CA PHE A 126 6.43 -7.26 3.94
C PHE A 126 5.58 -8.54 3.94
N GLU A 127 5.32 -9.16 5.10
CA GLU A 127 4.38 -10.29 5.22
C GLU A 127 2.93 -9.89 4.91
N THR A 128 2.58 -8.60 5.00
CA THR A 128 1.27 -8.08 4.55
C THR A 128 1.19 -7.89 3.04
N GLN A 129 2.32 -8.00 2.34
CA GLN A 129 2.43 -7.90 0.89
C GLN A 129 2.79 -9.27 0.31
N GLY A 130 2.25 -9.59 -0.85
CA GLY A 130 2.65 -10.80 -1.53
C GLY A 130 1.61 -11.91 -1.53
N PRO A 131 1.93 -13.05 -2.19
CA PRO A 131 0.96 -14.12 -2.46
C PRO A 131 0.49 -14.87 -1.21
N ASP A 132 1.28 -14.84 -0.14
CA ASP A 132 0.95 -15.48 1.13
C ASP A 132 0.18 -14.56 2.10
N SER A 133 0.01 -13.28 1.73
CA SER A 133 -0.77 -12.34 2.53
C SER A 133 -2.28 -12.61 2.44
N SER A 134 -3.02 -12.27 3.48
CA SER A 134 -4.46 -12.54 3.58
C SER A 134 -5.27 -11.89 2.44
N GLU A 135 -4.85 -10.74 1.93
CA GLU A 135 -5.56 -9.95 0.93
C GLU A 135 -4.83 -9.83 -0.41
N HIS A 136 -3.71 -10.53 -0.59
CA HIS A 136 -2.92 -10.50 -1.84
C HIS A 136 -2.59 -9.08 -2.32
N ARG A 137 -2.17 -8.20 -1.40
CA ARG A 137 -1.97 -6.78 -1.66
C ARG A 137 -0.67 -6.49 -2.40
N LYS A 138 -0.69 -5.37 -3.16
CA LYS A 138 0.41 -4.86 -3.98
C LYS A 138 0.52 -3.35 -3.78
N ASP A 139 0.74 -2.90 -2.55
CA ASP A 139 0.69 -1.47 -2.20
C ASP A 139 1.98 -0.71 -2.56
N LEU A 140 3.11 -1.41 -2.72
CA LEU A 140 4.38 -0.80 -3.08
C LEU A 140 4.60 -0.81 -4.59
N ASN A 141 4.86 0.37 -5.18
CA ASN A 141 5.32 0.47 -6.56
C ASN A 141 6.86 0.50 -6.65
N CYS A 142 7.52 1.03 -5.63
CA CYS A 142 8.98 1.11 -5.51
C CYS A 142 9.35 1.24 -4.03
N TYR A 143 10.61 1.04 -3.69
CA TYR A 143 11.02 1.03 -2.28
C TYR A 143 10.98 2.42 -1.62
N SER A 144 11.02 3.52 -2.38
CA SER A 144 10.80 4.87 -1.81
C SER A 144 9.37 5.09 -1.30
N ASP A 145 8.41 4.28 -1.73
CA ASP A 145 7.03 4.36 -1.25
C ASP A 145 6.85 3.75 0.16
N PHE A 146 7.89 3.11 0.71
CA PHE A 146 7.79 2.31 1.94
C PHE A 146 7.18 3.09 3.11
N LEU A 147 7.70 4.28 3.43
CA LEU A 147 7.14 5.10 4.52
C LEU A 147 5.79 5.73 4.17
N HIS A 148 5.52 5.96 2.89
CA HIS A 148 4.19 6.41 2.48
C HIS A 148 3.11 5.36 2.76
N VAL A 149 3.43 4.07 2.55
CA VAL A 149 2.51 2.95 2.75
C VAL A 149 2.46 2.53 4.22
N PHE A 150 3.61 2.41 4.88
CA PHE A 150 3.75 1.78 6.20
C PHE A 150 4.14 2.74 7.33
N GLY A 151 4.48 3.98 7.03
CA GLY A 151 5.04 4.91 8.01
C GLY A 151 4.17 5.08 9.26
N SER A 152 2.85 5.12 9.09
CA SER A 152 1.89 5.24 10.20
C SER A 152 1.92 4.06 11.19
N LEU A 153 2.54 2.93 10.83
CA LEU A 153 2.67 1.78 11.71
C LEU A 153 3.88 1.88 12.64
N TYR A 154 4.82 2.81 12.39
CA TYR A 154 5.87 3.17 13.32
C TYR A 154 5.32 4.13 14.39
N THR A 155 5.62 3.82 15.67
CA THR A 155 5.06 4.53 16.81
C THR A 155 5.41 6.02 16.82
N ASP A 156 6.65 6.36 16.52
CA ASP A 156 7.12 7.75 16.48
C ASP A 156 6.39 8.57 15.39
N ILE A 157 6.23 8.02 14.18
CA ILE A 157 5.48 8.69 13.10
C ILE A 157 4.00 8.83 13.46
N PHE A 158 3.41 7.82 14.11
CA PHE A 158 2.03 7.89 14.59
C PHE A 158 1.86 9.00 15.63
N GLU A 159 2.80 9.14 16.59
CA GLU A 159 2.75 10.14 17.67
C GLU A 159 3.01 11.57 17.18
N GLU A 160 3.84 11.74 16.15
CA GLU A 160 4.05 13.05 15.51
C GLU A 160 2.77 13.60 14.88
N GLY A 161 1.78 12.76 14.61
CA GLY A 161 0.51 13.00 13.93
C GLY A 161 0.10 14.46 13.74
N ASN A 162 -0.59 14.77 12.67
CA ASN A 162 -1.04 16.13 12.40
C ASN A 162 -2.49 16.32 12.85
N ASP A 163 -2.88 17.55 13.16
CA ASP A 163 -4.26 17.86 13.57
C ASP A 163 -5.30 17.63 12.47
N PHE A 164 -4.84 17.41 11.23
CA PHE A 164 -5.72 17.15 10.09
C PHE A 164 -6.52 15.85 10.23
N TYR A 165 -5.93 14.78 10.80
CA TYR A 165 -6.67 13.53 11.00
C TYR A 165 -7.85 13.70 11.98
N LYS A 166 -7.77 14.63 12.93
CA LYS A 166 -8.82 14.86 13.94
C LYS A 166 -10.12 15.34 13.29
N GLN A 167 -10.02 16.27 12.34
CA GLN A 167 -11.20 16.71 11.59
C GLN A 167 -11.83 15.53 10.84
N MET A 168 -11.03 14.75 10.14
CA MET A 168 -11.50 13.58 9.40
C MET A 168 -12.08 12.51 10.33
N LEU A 169 -11.51 12.36 11.51
CA LEU A 169 -12.03 11.45 12.53
C LEU A 169 -13.40 11.92 13.01
N ASP A 170 -13.59 13.21 13.30
CA ASP A 170 -14.88 13.76 13.71
C ASP A 170 -15.96 13.62 12.64
N GLU A 171 -15.59 13.72 11.35
CA GLU A 171 -16.50 13.50 10.22
C GLU A 171 -16.96 12.03 10.07
N ASN A 172 -16.12 11.06 10.45
CA ASN A 172 -16.39 9.63 10.27
C ASN A 172 -16.87 8.95 11.57
N LEU A 173 -16.30 9.35 12.71
CA LEU A 173 -16.70 8.92 14.05
C LEU A 173 -16.87 10.17 14.95
N PRO A 174 -18.05 10.81 14.92
CA PRO A 174 -18.37 11.93 15.80
C PRO A 174 -18.12 11.63 17.28
N GLN A 175 -17.80 12.66 18.05
CA GLN A 175 -17.35 12.53 19.45
C GLN A 175 -18.36 11.79 20.33
N ASP A 176 -19.66 11.99 20.11
CA ASP A 176 -20.76 11.39 20.87
C ASP A 176 -20.86 9.87 20.74
N ILE A 177 -20.43 9.28 19.62
CA ILE A 177 -20.43 7.83 19.38
C ILE A 177 -19.05 7.19 19.50
N ARG A 178 -17.98 7.98 19.56
CA ARG A 178 -16.59 7.52 19.47
C ARG A 178 -16.23 6.55 20.58
N SER A 179 -16.53 6.91 21.83
CA SER A 179 -16.23 6.06 23.00
C SER A 179 -16.92 4.70 22.92
N GLU A 180 -18.16 4.65 22.44
CA GLU A 180 -18.89 3.40 22.27
C GLU A 180 -18.23 2.52 21.17
N VAL A 181 -17.84 3.13 20.05
CA VAL A 181 -17.16 2.42 18.95
C VAL A 181 -15.81 1.88 19.42
N ILE A 182 -15.01 2.68 20.12
CA ILE A 182 -13.70 2.26 20.65
C ILE A 182 -13.89 1.11 21.65
N ASN A 183 -14.80 1.23 22.62
CA ASN A 183 -15.04 0.18 23.60
C ASN A 183 -15.56 -1.12 22.96
N GLY A 184 -16.45 -1.00 21.97
CA GLY A 184 -16.94 -2.14 21.20
C GLY A 184 -15.80 -2.82 20.42
N TYR A 185 -14.90 -2.04 19.85
CA TYR A 185 -13.75 -2.58 19.12
C TYR A 185 -12.73 -3.27 20.05
N ILE A 186 -12.46 -2.70 21.23
CA ILE A 186 -11.60 -3.33 22.24
C ILE A 186 -12.20 -4.68 22.67
N LYS A 187 -13.50 -4.72 22.93
CA LYS A 187 -14.20 -5.96 23.25
C LYS A 187 -14.06 -6.99 22.12
N TYR A 188 -14.38 -6.59 20.89
CA TYR A 188 -14.23 -7.43 19.70
C TYR A 188 -12.80 -7.99 19.58
N PHE A 189 -11.81 -7.13 19.75
CA PHE A 189 -10.40 -7.52 19.62
C PHE A 189 -9.99 -8.57 20.66
N ASN A 190 -10.45 -8.41 21.91
CA ASN A 190 -10.25 -9.39 22.96
C ASN A 190 -10.98 -10.72 22.70
N GLU A 191 -12.19 -10.68 22.15
CA GLU A 191 -12.95 -11.89 21.77
C GLU A 191 -12.25 -12.63 20.60
N LYS A 192 -11.70 -11.89 19.62
CA LYS A 192 -10.90 -12.47 18.53
C LYS A 192 -9.67 -13.20 19.05
N ALA A 193 -8.95 -12.63 19.99
CA ALA A 193 -7.79 -13.26 20.62
C ALA A 193 -8.17 -14.58 21.35
N ASN A 194 -9.43 -14.72 21.77
CA ASN A 194 -9.99 -15.93 22.39
C ASN A 194 -10.68 -16.89 21.38
N GLY A 195 -10.46 -16.68 20.07
CA GLY A 195 -10.95 -17.59 19.03
C GLY A 195 -12.39 -17.32 18.52
N SER A 196 -12.94 -16.14 18.78
CA SER A 196 -14.25 -15.77 18.21
C SER A 196 -14.19 -15.63 16.69
N GLU A 197 -15.24 -16.08 15.99
CA GLU A 197 -15.43 -15.92 14.56
C GLU A 197 -16.05 -14.57 14.16
N LEU A 198 -16.37 -13.71 15.13
CA LEU A 198 -16.96 -12.39 14.90
C LEU A 198 -16.11 -11.60 13.91
N THR A 199 -16.74 -10.93 12.94
CA THR A 199 -16.06 -10.07 11.97
C THR A 199 -16.22 -8.58 12.33
N LEU A 200 -15.31 -7.72 11.84
CA LEU A 200 -15.47 -6.27 11.97
C LEU A 200 -16.80 -5.77 11.38
N LYS A 201 -17.31 -6.45 10.35
CA LYS A 201 -18.61 -6.14 9.74
C LYS A 201 -19.77 -6.45 10.68
N ASP A 202 -19.67 -7.50 11.46
CA ASP A 202 -20.69 -7.85 12.45
C ASP A 202 -20.65 -6.86 13.62
N LEU A 203 -19.46 -6.53 14.10
CA LEU A 203 -19.30 -5.45 15.08
C LEU A 203 -19.91 -4.13 14.60
N ALA A 204 -19.63 -3.73 13.35
CA ALA A 204 -20.21 -2.51 12.81
C ALA A 204 -21.75 -2.52 12.85
N LYS A 205 -22.38 -3.66 12.51
CA LYS A 205 -23.83 -3.82 12.58
C LYS A 205 -24.36 -3.76 14.03
N GLU A 206 -23.69 -4.43 14.96
CA GLU A 206 -24.06 -4.41 16.40
C GLU A 206 -23.99 -2.99 16.95
N LEU A 207 -23.02 -2.20 16.52
CA LEU A 207 -22.87 -0.79 16.92
C LEU A 207 -23.81 0.17 16.17
N GLY A 208 -24.67 -0.34 15.29
CA GLY A 208 -25.68 0.47 14.60
C GLY A 208 -25.23 1.09 13.29
N PHE A 209 -24.15 0.59 12.68
CA PHE A 209 -23.76 0.98 11.31
C PHE A 209 -24.39 0.05 10.27
N THR A 210 -24.65 0.57 9.06
CA THR A 210 -25.32 -0.21 8.01
C THR A 210 -24.77 0.12 6.63
N ASP A 211 -25.25 -0.57 5.60
CA ASP A 211 -24.92 -0.25 4.22
C ASP A 211 -25.55 1.09 3.76
N LYS A 212 -24.92 1.73 2.78
CA LYS A 212 -25.34 3.04 2.27
C LYS A 212 -26.80 3.09 1.83
N LYS A 213 -27.33 2.00 1.22
CA LYS A 213 -28.72 1.97 0.71
C LYS A 213 -29.73 1.98 1.85
N LYS A 214 -29.46 1.26 2.93
CA LYS A 214 -30.33 1.23 4.12
C LYS A 214 -30.27 2.55 4.87
N TYR A 215 -29.06 3.08 5.04
CA TYR A 215 -28.84 4.38 5.67
C TYR A 215 -29.62 5.50 4.97
N MET A 216 -29.52 5.58 3.64
CA MET A 216 -30.23 6.61 2.86
C MET A 216 -31.76 6.52 2.94
N LYS A 217 -32.31 5.33 3.23
CA LYS A 217 -33.76 5.15 3.41
C LYS A 217 -34.25 5.56 4.80
N ASN A 218 -33.47 5.33 5.83
CA ASN A 218 -33.84 5.55 7.22
C ASN A 218 -32.62 6.03 8.04
N PRO A 219 -32.13 7.26 7.82
CA PRO A 219 -30.91 7.76 8.46
C PRO A 219 -31.00 7.79 9.98
N ASP A 220 -32.16 8.11 10.53
CA ASP A 220 -32.38 8.23 11.98
C ASP A 220 -32.33 6.86 12.74
N MET A 221 -32.35 5.75 12.01
CA MET A 221 -32.26 4.41 12.59
C MET A 221 -30.81 3.91 12.77
N TYR A 222 -29.83 4.61 12.22
CA TYR A 222 -28.46 4.14 12.18
C TYR A 222 -27.48 5.26 12.55
N LYS A 223 -26.35 4.89 13.16
CA LYS A 223 -25.27 5.83 13.52
C LYS A 223 -24.47 6.30 12.32
N GLY A 224 -24.50 5.53 11.22
CA GLY A 224 -23.76 5.85 10.00
C GLY A 224 -23.67 4.67 9.05
N ILE A 225 -22.82 4.81 8.05
CA ILE A 225 -22.54 3.74 7.09
C ILE A 225 -21.28 2.95 7.49
N THR A 226 -21.27 1.67 7.14
CA THR A 226 -20.16 0.75 7.46
C THR A 226 -18.79 1.28 6.99
N THR A 227 -18.74 2.00 5.87
CA THR A 227 -17.48 2.60 5.38
C THR A 227 -16.96 3.71 6.30
N GLN A 228 -17.84 4.49 6.96
CA GLN A 228 -17.44 5.48 7.96
C GLN A 228 -16.85 4.82 9.21
N PHE A 229 -17.47 3.72 9.65
CA PHE A 229 -16.94 2.92 10.77
C PHE A 229 -15.50 2.43 10.49
N TYR A 230 -15.27 1.79 9.34
CA TYR A 230 -13.92 1.32 8.97
C TYR A 230 -12.92 2.46 8.83
N LYS A 231 -13.34 3.57 8.19
CA LYS A 231 -12.48 4.73 8.02
C LYS A 231 -12.13 5.37 9.36
N GLY A 232 -13.09 5.47 10.26
CA GLY A 232 -12.85 5.98 11.60
C GLY A 232 -11.89 5.12 12.43
N LEU A 233 -12.05 3.79 12.41
CA LEU A 233 -11.10 2.89 13.07
C LEU A 233 -9.69 3.01 12.46
N ARG A 234 -9.59 3.13 11.14
CA ARG A 234 -8.30 3.34 10.48
C ARG A 234 -7.65 4.64 10.93
N LEU A 235 -8.42 5.73 10.98
CA LEU A 235 -7.93 7.02 11.46
C LEU A 235 -7.45 6.96 12.91
N LEU A 236 -8.15 6.23 13.78
CA LEU A 236 -7.73 6.02 15.16
C LEU A 236 -6.41 5.25 15.28
N LEU A 237 -6.17 4.27 14.41
CA LEU A 237 -5.00 3.40 14.48
C LEU A 237 -3.81 3.87 13.63
N THR A 238 -4.04 4.68 12.60
CA THR A 238 -3.00 5.03 11.62
C THR A 238 -2.91 6.51 11.27
N HIS A 239 -3.85 7.34 11.71
CA HIS A 239 -3.99 8.74 11.30
C HIS A 239 -4.10 8.93 9.76
N GLN A 240 -4.44 7.86 9.03
CA GLN A 240 -4.52 7.86 7.55
C GLN A 240 -5.89 7.39 7.08
N GLU A 241 -6.36 7.92 5.93
CA GLU A 241 -7.61 7.48 5.30
C GLU A 241 -7.47 6.16 4.54
N HIS A 242 -6.29 5.91 4.01
CA HIS A 242 -5.96 4.77 3.16
C HIS A 242 -4.74 4.02 3.71
N GLY A 243 -4.53 2.80 3.27
CA GLY A 243 -3.41 1.97 3.68
C GLY A 243 -3.73 0.47 3.58
N ILE A 244 -2.92 -0.36 4.20
CA ILE A 244 -3.10 -1.82 4.25
C ILE A 244 -4.42 -2.20 4.94
N SER A 245 -4.85 -3.46 4.87
CA SER A 245 -6.12 -3.88 5.46
C SER A 245 -6.15 -3.63 6.98
N MET A 246 -7.35 -3.51 7.56
CA MET A 246 -7.45 -3.33 9.02
C MET A 246 -7.00 -4.58 9.78
N ASP A 247 -7.18 -5.76 9.19
CA ASP A 247 -6.70 -7.00 9.78
C ASP A 247 -5.16 -7.05 9.78
N ASP A 248 -4.51 -6.58 8.71
CA ASP A 248 -3.05 -6.45 8.65
C ASP A 248 -2.52 -5.36 9.60
N VAL A 249 -3.21 -4.22 9.71
CA VAL A 249 -2.86 -3.17 10.70
C VAL A 249 -2.82 -3.76 12.12
N ILE A 250 -3.85 -4.51 12.48
CA ILE A 250 -3.96 -5.14 13.80
C ILE A 250 -2.85 -6.18 13.99
N LEU A 251 -2.62 -7.02 12.99
CA LEU A 251 -1.60 -8.07 13.03
C LEU A 251 -0.20 -7.47 13.23
N VAL A 252 0.11 -6.40 12.50
CA VAL A 252 1.42 -5.73 12.54
C VAL A 252 1.64 -4.99 13.87
N LEU A 253 0.64 -4.22 14.32
CA LEU A 253 0.74 -3.45 15.57
C LEU A 253 0.77 -4.36 16.81
N GLY A 254 0.04 -5.47 16.78
CA GLY A 254 -0.14 -6.33 17.94
C GLY A 254 -1.10 -5.73 18.99
N HIS A 255 -1.45 -6.55 19.99
CA HIS A 255 -2.50 -6.22 20.97
C HIS A 255 -2.23 -4.92 21.72
N ASP A 256 -1.07 -4.80 22.35
CA ASP A 256 -0.78 -3.71 23.28
C ASP A 256 -0.74 -2.35 22.57
N GLU A 257 -0.17 -2.30 21.37
CA GLU A 257 -0.09 -1.08 20.59
C GLU A 257 -1.48 -0.66 20.03
N VAL A 258 -2.32 -1.61 19.61
CA VAL A 258 -3.70 -1.33 19.22
C VAL A 258 -4.47 -0.71 20.39
N ILE A 259 -4.42 -1.31 21.59
CA ILE A 259 -5.09 -0.77 22.78
C ILE A 259 -4.55 0.61 23.15
N ARG A 260 -3.23 0.80 23.09
CA ARG A 260 -2.59 2.10 23.36
C ARG A 260 -3.12 3.18 22.41
N ARG A 261 -3.16 2.90 21.11
CA ARG A 261 -3.63 3.87 20.09
C ARG A 261 -5.12 4.18 20.23
N LEU A 262 -5.94 3.20 20.53
CA LEU A 262 -7.37 3.40 20.81
C LEU A 262 -7.59 4.23 22.07
N GLY A 263 -6.77 4.07 23.10
CA GLY A 263 -6.83 4.87 24.33
C GLY A 263 -6.50 6.35 24.13
N LEU A 264 -5.69 6.68 23.11
CA LEU A 264 -5.39 8.07 22.74
C LEU A 264 -6.56 8.75 22.00
N GLY A 265 -7.51 7.99 21.48
CA GLY A 265 -8.68 8.51 20.77
C GLY A 265 -9.90 8.79 21.65
N LEU A 266 -9.80 8.55 22.97
CA LEU A 266 -10.88 8.75 23.95
C LEU A 266 -10.95 10.22 24.47
#